data_82e080c079767ef2b2752d48a36c982e
#
_entry.id   82e080c079767ef2b2752d48a36c982e
#
_cell.length_a   1.000
_cell.length_b   1.000
_cell.length_c   1.000
_cell.angle_alpha   90.00
_cell.angle_beta   90.00
_cell.angle_gamma   90.00
#
_symmetry.space_group_name_H-M   'P 1'
#
loop_
_entity.id
_entity.type
_entity.pdbx_description
1 polymer ?
#
loop_
_entity_poly.entity_id
_entity_poly.type
_entity_poly.pdbx_seq_one_letter_code
_entity_poly.pdbx_strand_id
1 'polypeptide(L)'
;MRNETVVKNYAETLFQLASFQDGLEEYRQGMRLVVDLLETDVDFRRFLETPRISVADKKTTMSNVFENNFPIGLVNFLKVTIDKRRQSLLESIAEEFSRLVDSDMGLLHFEITLARESDEGFTEKLKGRLSSIFDCKPILHFKVHPEILGGVILRVGDRVFDGSLGSRLDKMRRILGAKQVHTLV
;
A
#
# COMPACT_ATOMS: atom_id res chain seq x y z
N MET A 1 15.09 7.12 3.07
CA MET A 1 15.67 6.35 4.19
C MET A 1 15.25 6.82 5.59
N ARG A 2 15.51 8.09 6.03
CA ARG A 2 15.16 8.52 7.42
C ARG A 2 13.66 8.59 7.69
N ASN A 3 12.85 8.96 6.70
CA ASN A 3 11.40 9.03 6.83
C ASN A 3 10.72 7.66 6.79
N GLU A 4 11.21 6.72 6.01
CA GLU A 4 10.65 5.36 5.90
C GLU A 4 10.71 4.59 7.22
N THR A 5 11.84 4.66 7.93
CA THR A 5 11.97 4.03 9.27
C THR A 5 10.99 4.65 10.26
N VAL A 6 10.80 5.97 10.18
CA VAL A 6 9.83 6.67 11.04
C VAL A 6 8.41 6.23 10.72
N VAL A 7 8.04 6.17 9.45
CA VAL A 7 6.72 5.72 8.99
C VAL A 7 6.44 4.30 9.49
N LYS A 8 7.38 3.36 9.30
CA LYS A 8 7.26 1.99 9.79
C LYS A 8 7.04 1.92 11.31
N ASN A 9 7.87 2.60 12.08
CA ASN A 9 7.75 2.57 13.54
C ASN A 9 6.40 3.13 14.03
N TYR A 10 5.89 4.19 13.38
CA TYR A 10 4.59 4.76 13.73
C TYR A 10 3.44 3.83 13.31
N ALA A 11 3.50 3.23 12.14
CA ALA A 11 2.51 2.27 11.67
C ALA A 11 2.49 1.01 12.55
N GLU A 12 3.64 0.46 12.92
CA GLU A 12 3.76 -0.69 13.84
C GLU A 12 3.20 -0.35 15.23
N THR A 13 3.51 0.84 15.77
CA THR A 13 2.98 1.27 17.07
C THR A 13 1.46 1.41 17.03
N LEU A 14 0.91 1.98 15.94
CA LEU A 14 -0.52 2.11 15.75
C LEU A 14 -1.20 0.73 15.62
N PHE A 15 -0.56 -0.19 14.89
CA PHE A 15 -1.04 -1.56 14.74
C PHE A 15 -1.07 -2.30 16.07
N GLN A 16 -0.02 -2.24 16.87
CA GLN A 16 0.01 -2.84 18.21
C GLN A 16 -1.07 -2.26 19.12
N LEU A 17 -1.28 -0.94 19.07
CA LEU A 17 -2.32 -0.28 19.85
C LEU A 17 -3.73 -0.72 19.42
N ALA A 18 -3.98 -0.79 18.12
CA ALA A 18 -5.25 -1.23 17.55
C ALA A 18 -5.53 -2.71 17.83
N SER A 19 -4.51 -3.57 17.73
CA SER A 19 -4.61 -5.00 18.06
C SER A 19 -4.89 -5.22 19.55
N PHE A 20 -4.25 -4.45 20.44
CA PHE A 20 -4.48 -4.54 21.87
C PHE A 20 -5.91 -4.17 22.26
N GLN A 21 -6.58 -3.31 21.50
CA GLN A 21 -7.95 -2.86 21.73
C GLN A 21 -9.00 -3.63 20.91
N ASP A 22 -8.58 -4.68 20.18
CA ASP A 22 -9.46 -5.44 19.25
C ASP A 22 -10.20 -4.54 18.24
N GLY A 23 -9.61 -3.38 17.90
CA GLY A 23 -10.23 -2.31 17.10
C GLY A 23 -9.54 -2.07 15.74
N LEU A 24 -8.87 -3.05 15.14
CA LEU A 24 -8.09 -2.88 13.90
C LEU A 24 -8.89 -2.21 12.78
N GLU A 25 -10.14 -2.62 12.58
CA GLU A 25 -10.98 -2.06 11.52
C GLU A 25 -11.42 -0.62 11.82
N GLU A 26 -11.74 -0.30 13.07
CA GLU A 26 -12.12 1.06 13.49
C GLU A 26 -10.93 2.03 13.33
N TYR A 27 -9.74 1.59 13.70
CA TYR A 27 -8.51 2.36 13.50
C TYR A 27 -8.21 2.55 12.01
N ARG A 28 -8.44 1.53 11.18
CA ARG A 28 -8.27 1.60 9.73
C ARG A 28 -9.23 2.59 9.09
N GLN A 29 -10.50 2.55 9.47
CA GLN A 29 -11.51 3.51 9.00
C GLN A 29 -11.17 4.94 9.41
N GLY A 30 -10.74 5.14 10.65
CA GLY A 30 -10.32 6.45 11.13
C GLY A 30 -9.10 6.99 10.39
N MET A 31 -8.09 6.17 10.14
CA MET A 31 -6.92 6.59 9.35
C MET A 31 -7.27 6.88 7.89
N ARG A 32 -8.17 6.11 7.27
CA ARG A 32 -8.69 6.42 5.92
C ARG A 32 -9.39 7.77 5.88
N LEU A 33 -10.27 8.06 6.85
CA LEU A 33 -10.94 9.35 6.91
C LEU A 33 -9.93 10.50 7.05
N VAL A 34 -8.87 10.33 7.82
CA VAL A 34 -7.80 11.35 7.93
C VAL A 34 -7.13 11.58 6.58
N VAL A 35 -6.82 10.52 5.83
CA VAL A 35 -6.21 10.63 4.49
C VAL A 35 -7.18 11.29 3.51
N ASP A 36 -8.44 10.85 3.49
CA ASP A 36 -9.48 11.43 2.62
C ASP A 36 -9.65 12.93 2.88
N LEU A 37 -9.64 13.36 4.15
CA LEU A 37 -9.68 14.77 4.50
C LEU A 37 -8.43 15.53 4.05
N LEU A 38 -7.25 14.91 4.15
CA LEU A 38 -6.00 15.52 3.67
C LEU A 38 -5.96 15.65 2.15
N GLU A 39 -6.60 14.74 1.41
CA GLU A 39 -6.64 14.77 -0.04
C GLU A 39 -7.72 15.71 -0.59
N THR A 40 -8.91 15.71 0.00
CA THR A 40 -10.09 16.42 -0.51
C THR A 40 -10.24 17.83 0.05
N ASP A 41 -9.85 18.06 1.29
CA ASP A 41 -9.99 19.35 1.97
C ASP A 41 -8.65 20.10 2.05
N VAL A 42 -8.46 21.03 1.11
CA VAL A 42 -7.25 21.87 1.03
C VAL A 42 -7.07 22.73 2.29
N ASP A 43 -8.16 23.17 2.92
CA ASP A 43 -8.11 24.02 4.10
C ASP A 43 -7.69 23.21 5.33
N PHE A 44 -8.16 21.96 5.46
CA PHE A 44 -7.73 21.03 6.49
C PHE A 44 -6.23 20.67 6.35
N ARG A 45 -5.77 20.41 5.14
CA ARG A 45 -4.34 20.18 4.86
C ARG A 45 -3.51 21.40 5.26
N ARG A 46 -3.88 22.59 4.81
CA ARG A 46 -3.19 23.85 5.16
C ARG A 46 -3.20 24.13 6.66
N PHE A 47 -4.33 23.85 7.33
CA PHE A 47 -4.44 23.97 8.77
C PHE A 47 -3.41 23.12 9.50
N LEU A 48 -3.25 21.86 9.10
CA LEU A 48 -2.29 20.95 9.71
C LEU A 48 -0.83 21.31 9.40
N GLU A 49 -0.54 21.75 8.18
CA GLU A 49 0.83 22.02 7.73
C GLU A 49 1.32 23.41 8.17
N THR A 50 0.43 24.39 8.32
CA THR A 50 0.82 25.78 8.63
C THR A 50 1.52 25.90 9.98
N PRO A 51 2.77 26.40 10.03
CA PRO A 51 3.50 26.58 11.30
C PRO A 51 2.94 27.69 12.18
N ARG A 52 2.11 28.59 11.61
CA ARG A 52 1.51 29.73 12.31
C ARG A 52 0.41 29.32 13.29
N ILE A 53 -0.19 28.16 13.10
CA ILE A 53 -1.23 27.65 13.99
C ILE A 53 -0.56 26.86 15.11
N SER A 54 -0.99 27.12 16.35
CA SER A 54 -0.41 26.48 17.51
C SER A 54 -0.67 24.97 17.53
N VAL A 55 0.26 24.21 18.10
CA VAL A 55 0.08 22.75 18.28
C VAL A 55 -1.16 22.47 19.15
N ALA A 56 -1.46 23.33 20.12
CA ALA A 56 -2.62 23.18 20.98
C ALA A 56 -3.93 23.28 20.17
N ASP A 57 -4.06 24.29 19.30
CA ASP A 57 -5.26 24.46 18.47
C ASP A 57 -5.45 23.29 17.51
N LYS A 58 -4.37 22.81 16.88
CA LYS A 58 -4.42 21.62 16.02
C LYS A 58 -4.91 20.39 16.78
N LYS A 59 -4.43 20.17 17.99
CA LYS A 59 -4.85 19.03 18.84
C LYS A 59 -6.30 19.15 19.27
N THR A 60 -6.75 20.35 19.62
CA THR A 60 -8.15 20.60 19.98
C THR A 60 -9.07 20.31 18.80
N THR A 61 -8.72 20.77 17.61
CA THR A 61 -9.49 20.49 16.38
C THR A 61 -9.56 19.00 16.10
N MET A 62 -8.43 18.28 16.22
CA MET A 62 -8.42 16.82 16.08
C MET A 62 -9.33 16.13 17.09
N SER A 63 -9.33 16.58 18.35
CA SER A 63 -10.28 16.05 19.35
C SER A 63 -11.73 16.27 18.92
N ASN A 64 -12.07 17.47 18.56
CA ASN A 64 -13.46 17.84 18.20
C ASN A 64 -13.97 17.06 16.98
N VAL A 65 -13.11 16.74 16.01
CA VAL A 65 -13.50 16.02 14.80
C VAL A 65 -13.57 14.50 15.02
N PHE A 66 -12.66 13.95 15.80
CA PHE A 66 -12.45 12.50 15.84
C PHE A 66 -12.88 11.82 17.14
N GLU A 67 -12.90 12.50 18.32
CA GLU A 67 -13.17 11.85 19.62
C GLU A 67 -14.54 11.18 19.74
N ASN A 68 -15.55 11.72 19.05
CA ASN A 68 -16.91 11.17 19.12
C ASN A 68 -17.13 9.95 18.23
N ASN A 69 -16.26 9.74 17.23
CA ASN A 69 -16.50 8.76 16.19
C ASN A 69 -15.46 7.63 16.17
N PHE A 70 -14.30 7.84 16.82
CA PHE A 70 -13.19 6.90 16.76
C PHE A 70 -12.59 6.63 18.14
N PRO A 71 -11.88 5.49 18.31
CA PRO A 71 -11.23 5.14 19.57
C PRO A 71 -10.26 6.24 20.04
N ILE A 72 -10.29 6.51 21.33
CA ILE A 72 -9.44 7.53 21.95
C ILE A 72 -7.94 7.29 21.69
N GLY A 73 -7.54 6.03 21.53
CA GLY A 73 -6.17 5.65 21.16
C GLY A 73 -5.74 6.22 19.82
N LEU A 74 -6.61 6.17 18.80
CA LEU A 74 -6.34 6.77 17.49
C LEU A 74 -6.21 8.29 17.60
N VAL A 75 -7.12 8.95 18.32
CA VAL A 75 -7.07 10.41 18.52
C VAL A 75 -5.78 10.83 19.23
N ASN A 76 -5.37 10.08 20.24
CA ASN A 76 -4.11 10.32 20.94
C ASN A 76 -2.89 10.12 20.02
N PHE A 77 -2.92 9.11 19.17
CA PHE A 77 -1.88 8.89 18.16
C PHE A 77 -1.76 10.08 17.20
N LEU A 78 -2.88 10.61 16.69
CA LEU A 78 -2.89 11.79 15.84
C LEU A 78 -2.33 13.01 16.57
N LYS A 79 -2.70 13.22 17.85
CA LYS A 79 -2.15 14.30 18.69
C LYS A 79 -0.63 14.18 18.86
N VAL A 80 -0.11 12.96 19.09
CA VAL A 80 1.33 12.70 19.21
C VAL A 80 2.04 12.98 17.88
N THR A 81 1.46 12.62 16.76
CA THR A 81 2.00 12.88 15.43
C THR A 81 2.15 14.38 15.18
N ILE A 82 1.16 15.19 15.60
CA ILE A 82 1.18 16.65 15.54
C ILE A 82 2.24 17.22 16.49
N ASP A 83 2.34 16.73 17.74
CA ASP A 83 3.36 17.15 18.71
C ASP A 83 4.78 16.98 18.17
N LYS A 84 5.02 15.89 17.45
CA LYS A 84 6.30 15.58 16.81
C LYS A 84 6.51 16.26 15.46
N ARG A 85 5.56 17.10 15.02
CA ARG A 85 5.56 17.78 13.70
C ARG A 85 5.72 16.82 12.52
N ARG A 86 5.06 15.67 12.61
CA ARG A 86 5.11 14.60 11.60
C ARG A 86 3.80 14.42 10.84
N GLN A 87 2.93 15.42 10.86
CA GLN A 87 1.63 15.39 10.16
C GLN A 87 1.76 15.16 8.65
N SER A 88 2.86 15.59 8.03
CA SER A 88 3.14 15.32 6.61
C SER A 88 3.43 13.84 6.29
N LEU A 89 3.59 13.00 7.30
CA LEU A 89 3.81 11.56 7.14
C LEU A 89 2.52 10.75 7.36
N LEU A 90 1.39 11.39 7.69
CA LEU A 90 0.14 10.69 8.03
C LEU A 90 -0.37 9.81 6.88
N GLU A 91 -0.28 10.28 5.63
CA GLU A 91 -0.64 9.48 4.43
C GLU A 91 0.20 8.20 4.35
N SER A 92 1.52 8.33 4.40
CA SER A 92 2.42 7.18 4.35
C SER A 92 2.28 6.24 5.56
N ILE A 93 1.98 6.79 6.75
CA ILE A 93 1.72 5.98 7.95
C ILE A 93 0.41 5.18 7.78
N ALA A 94 -0.63 5.80 7.22
CA ALA A 94 -1.91 5.13 6.98
C ALA A 94 -1.79 4.00 5.96
N GLU A 95 -1.01 4.20 4.90
CA GLU A 95 -0.71 3.15 3.91
C GLU A 95 0.02 1.97 4.53
N GLU A 96 1.07 2.23 5.30
CA GLU A 96 1.85 1.17 5.95
C GLU A 96 1.05 0.46 7.04
N PHE A 97 0.24 1.20 7.82
CA PHE A 97 -0.69 0.62 8.79
C PHE A 97 -1.72 -0.30 8.10
N SER A 98 -2.31 0.13 6.97
CA SER A 98 -3.24 -0.71 6.20
C SER A 98 -2.57 -2.00 5.72
N ARG A 99 -1.31 -1.94 5.28
CA ARG A 99 -0.56 -3.16 4.89
C ARG A 99 -0.35 -4.12 6.06
N LEU A 100 -0.06 -3.60 7.26
CA LEU A 100 0.08 -4.43 8.46
C LEU A 100 -1.24 -5.11 8.83
N VAL A 101 -2.36 -4.36 8.77
CA VAL A 101 -3.70 -4.92 9.01
C VAL A 101 -4.05 -5.99 7.98
N ASP A 102 -3.80 -5.74 6.69
CA ASP A 102 -4.05 -6.71 5.62
C ASP A 102 -3.22 -7.98 5.81
N SER A 103 -1.95 -7.83 6.19
CA SER A 103 -1.06 -8.96 6.48
C SER A 103 -1.56 -9.81 7.65
N ASP A 104 -2.04 -9.18 8.72
CA ASP A 104 -2.60 -9.85 9.89
C ASP A 104 -3.90 -10.60 9.56
N MET A 105 -4.74 -10.02 8.69
CA MET A 105 -5.95 -10.66 8.17
C MET A 105 -5.68 -11.75 7.12
N GLY A 106 -4.42 -12.03 6.81
CA GLY A 106 -4.01 -12.96 5.76
C GLY A 106 -4.36 -12.48 4.34
N LEU A 107 -4.59 -11.18 4.17
CA LEU A 107 -4.83 -10.57 2.86
C LEU A 107 -3.48 -10.29 2.18
N LEU A 108 -3.36 -10.65 0.92
CA LEU A 108 -2.16 -10.38 0.14
C LEU A 108 -2.53 -9.72 -1.19
N HIS A 109 -1.96 -8.55 -1.43
CA HIS A 109 -2.21 -7.77 -2.65
C HIS A 109 -1.28 -8.23 -3.77
N PHE A 110 -1.89 -8.57 -4.91
CA PHE A 110 -1.19 -8.97 -6.14
C PHE A 110 -1.48 -7.95 -7.24
N GLU A 111 -0.44 -7.34 -7.78
CA GLU A 111 -0.53 -6.57 -9.02
C GLU A 111 -0.30 -7.53 -10.19
N ILE A 112 -1.27 -7.61 -11.09
CA ILE A 112 -1.28 -8.54 -12.21
C ILE A 112 -1.29 -7.72 -13.49
N THR A 113 -0.21 -7.82 -14.28
CA THR A 113 -0.13 -7.18 -15.58
C THR A 113 -0.43 -8.20 -16.67
N LEU A 114 -1.42 -7.87 -17.53
CA LEU A 114 -1.87 -8.69 -18.65
C LEU A 114 -1.73 -7.90 -19.97
N ALA A 115 -1.62 -8.61 -21.11
CA ALA A 115 -1.61 -7.96 -22.43
C ALA A 115 -3.00 -7.44 -22.85
N ARG A 116 -4.07 -8.00 -22.29
CA ARG A 116 -5.48 -7.65 -22.55
C ARG A 116 -6.31 -7.89 -21.31
N GLU A 117 -7.52 -7.36 -21.29
CA GLU A 117 -8.47 -7.60 -20.20
C GLU A 117 -8.72 -9.10 -19.98
N SER A 118 -8.87 -9.48 -18.73
CA SER A 118 -9.18 -10.84 -18.31
C SER A 118 -10.68 -11.04 -18.19
N ASP A 119 -11.13 -12.26 -18.41
CA ASP A 119 -12.49 -12.69 -18.10
C ASP A 119 -12.62 -13.07 -16.61
N GLU A 120 -13.87 -13.18 -16.14
CA GLU A 120 -14.17 -13.58 -14.77
C GLU A 120 -13.66 -14.99 -14.46
N GLY A 121 -13.75 -15.91 -15.42
CA GLY A 121 -13.29 -17.29 -15.26
C GLY A 121 -11.78 -17.40 -15.06
N PHE A 122 -10.99 -16.55 -15.71
CA PHE A 122 -9.55 -16.47 -15.48
C PHE A 122 -9.25 -15.89 -14.10
N THR A 123 -9.95 -14.82 -13.71
CA THR A 123 -9.80 -14.16 -12.41
C THR A 123 -10.02 -15.13 -11.25
N GLU A 124 -11.10 -15.91 -11.28
CA GLU A 124 -11.41 -16.88 -10.23
C GLU A 124 -10.38 -18.03 -10.17
N LYS A 125 -9.96 -18.55 -11.31
CA LYS A 125 -8.91 -19.60 -11.38
C LYS A 125 -7.57 -19.09 -10.83
N LEU A 126 -7.20 -17.84 -11.16
CA LEU A 126 -5.97 -17.23 -10.69
C LEU A 126 -6.02 -17.01 -9.18
N LYS A 127 -7.15 -16.51 -8.68
CA LYS A 127 -7.40 -16.29 -7.25
C LYS A 127 -7.27 -17.59 -6.44
N GLY A 128 -7.90 -18.67 -6.91
CA GLY A 128 -7.79 -19.98 -6.27
C GLY A 128 -6.36 -20.53 -6.26
N ARG A 129 -5.61 -20.37 -7.34
CA ARG A 129 -4.19 -20.80 -7.39
C ARG A 129 -3.30 -19.99 -6.47
N LEU A 130 -3.45 -18.66 -6.46
CA LEU A 130 -2.66 -17.80 -5.60
C LEU A 130 -2.95 -18.07 -4.12
N SER A 131 -4.22 -18.29 -3.77
CA SER A 131 -4.61 -18.68 -2.42
C SER A 131 -3.93 -19.98 -1.98
N SER A 132 -3.88 -21.00 -2.85
CA SER A 132 -3.25 -22.28 -2.55
C SER A 132 -1.72 -22.20 -2.44
N ILE A 133 -1.06 -21.34 -3.24
CA ILE A 133 0.41 -21.24 -3.29
C ILE A 133 0.94 -20.41 -2.11
N PHE A 134 0.23 -19.33 -1.77
CA PHE A 134 0.68 -18.34 -0.78
C PHE A 134 -0.01 -18.49 0.58
N ASP A 135 -0.95 -19.43 0.70
CA ASP A 135 -1.77 -19.65 1.92
C ASP A 135 -2.39 -18.35 2.43
N CYS A 136 -3.03 -17.60 1.52
CA CYS A 136 -3.56 -16.27 1.80
C CYS A 136 -4.91 -16.04 1.12
N LYS A 137 -5.55 -14.92 1.44
CA LYS A 137 -6.71 -14.39 0.71
C LYS A 137 -6.24 -13.35 -0.31
N PRO A 138 -6.09 -13.71 -1.61
CA PRO A 138 -5.51 -12.81 -2.59
C PRO A 138 -6.47 -11.68 -2.99
N ILE A 139 -5.97 -10.44 -2.95
CA ILE A 139 -6.61 -9.26 -3.54
C ILE A 139 -5.88 -8.98 -4.86
N LEU A 140 -6.63 -9.00 -5.97
CA LEU A 140 -6.07 -8.90 -7.32
C LEU A 140 -6.29 -7.51 -7.88
N HIS A 141 -5.19 -6.86 -8.30
CA HIS A 141 -5.19 -5.57 -9.00
C HIS A 141 -4.70 -5.77 -10.42
N PHE A 142 -5.58 -5.60 -11.40
CA PHE A 142 -5.25 -5.82 -12.80
C PHE A 142 -4.77 -4.54 -13.48
N LYS A 143 -3.69 -4.66 -14.27
CA LYS A 143 -3.18 -3.62 -15.17
C LYS A 143 -3.08 -4.21 -16.59
N VAL A 144 -3.48 -3.45 -17.60
CA VAL A 144 -3.38 -3.89 -18.99
C VAL A 144 -2.21 -3.18 -19.65
N HIS A 145 -1.24 -3.97 -20.09
CA HIS A 145 -0.06 -3.52 -20.84
C HIS A 145 0.11 -4.38 -22.10
N PRO A 146 -0.38 -3.92 -23.27
CA PRO A 146 -0.28 -4.68 -24.53
C PRO A 146 1.16 -5.03 -24.92
N GLU A 147 2.13 -4.23 -24.47
CA GLU A 147 3.55 -4.38 -24.78
C GLU A 147 4.17 -5.70 -24.32
N ILE A 148 3.58 -6.36 -23.30
CA ILE A 148 4.04 -7.68 -22.85
C ILE A 148 3.74 -8.80 -23.87
N LEU A 149 2.97 -8.50 -24.93
CA LEU A 149 2.52 -9.39 -26.02
C LEU A 149 1.64 -10.57 -25.58
N GLY A 150 1.73 -11.01 -24.34
CA GLY A 150 1.00 -12.12 -23.75
C GLY A 150 1.67 -12.66 -22.50
N GLY A 151 1.03 -13.63 -21.85
CA GLY A 151 1.46 -14.12 -20.56
C GLY A 151 0.99 -13.23 -19.40
N VAL A 152 1.64 -13.34 -18.26
CA VAL A 152 1.31 -12.59 -17.03
C VAL A 152 2.57 -12.15 -16.32
N ILE A 153 2.57 -10.91 -15.84
CA ILE A 153 3.54 -10.44 -14.86
C ILE A 153 2.81 -10.32 -13.53
N LEU A 154 3.31 -10.98 -12.51
CA LEU A 154 2.76 -11.00 -11.17
C LEU A 154 3.72 -10.29 -10.22
N ARG A 155 3.23 -9.28 -9.50
CA ARG A 155 3.98 -8.61 -8.45
C ARG A 155 3.29 -8.78 -7.10
N VAL A 156 4.06 -9.16 -6.10
CA VAL A 156 3.62 -9.28 -4.71
C VAL A 156 4.69 -8.67 -3.81
N GLY A 157 4.36 -7.55 -3.18
CA GLY A 157 5.34 -6.75 -2.45
C GLY A 157 6.53 -6.38 -3.34
N ASP A 158 7.73 -6.73 -2.90
CA ASP A 158 8.99 -6.44 -3.63
C ASP A 158 9.36 -7.52 -4.66
N ARG A 159 8.59 -8.60 -4.76
CA ARG A 159 8.87 -9.71 -5.68
C ARG A 159 8.09 -9.58 -6.96
N VAL A 160 8.78 -9.76 -8.09
CA VAL A 160 8.17 -9.76 -9.43
C VAL A 160 8.43 -11.11 -10.10
N PHE A 161 7.35 -11.73 -10.58
CA PHE A 161 7.39 -12.96 -11.36
C PHE A 161 6.95 -12.62 -12.78
N ASP A 162 7.91 -12.56 -13.70
CA ASP A 162 7.67 -12.21 -15.10
C ASP A 162 7.54 -13.48 -15.96
N GLY A 163 6.31 -13.79 -16.34
CA GLY A 163 5.94 -14.84 -17.27
C GLY A 163 5.54 -14.33 -18.65
N SER A 164 5.89 -13.08 -19.01
CA SER A 164 5.52 -12.47 -20.29
C SER A 164 6.21 -13.12 -21.51
N LEU A 165 5.53 -13.06 -22.65
CA LEU A 165 6.10 -13.48 -23.93
C LEU A 165 7.20 -12.50 -24.39
N GLY A 166 7.02 -11.20 -24.10
CA GLY A 166 8.03 -10.17 -24.42
C GLY A 166 9.39 -10.51 -23.82
N SER A 167 9.45 -10.75 -22.52
CA SER A 167 10.69 -11.11 -21.82
C SER A 167 11.31 -12.43 -22.33
N ARG A 168 10.47 -13.40 -22.69
CA ARG A 168 10.95 -14.67 -23.28
C ARG A 168 11.58 -14.45 -24.66
N LEU A 169 10.98 -13.62 -25.51
CA LEU A 169 11.52 -13.28 -26.82
C LEU A 169 12.81 -12.50 -26.72
N ASP A 170 12.90 -11.55 -25.81
CA ASP A 170 14.13 -10.78 -25.58
C ASP A 170 15.28 -11.66 -25.06
N LYS A 171 14.97 -12.60 -24.18
CA LYS A 171 15.95 -13.59 -23.73
C LYS A 171 16.46 -14.47 -24.90
N MET A 172 15.56 -14.92 -25.78
CA MET A 172 15.93 -15.68 -26.98
C MET A 172 16.78 -14.87 -27.94
N ARG A 173 16.42 -13.58 -28.19
CA ARG A 173 17.21 -12.67 -29.06
C ARG A 173 18.63 -12.50 -28.52
N ARG A 174 18.81 -12.32 -27.22
CA ARG A 174 20.15 -12.20 -26.59
C ARG A 174 20.97 -13.47 -26.76
N ILE A 175 20.37 -14.65 -26.58
CA ILE A 175 21.07 -15.94 -26.75
C ILE A 175 21.50 -16.15 -28.20
N LEU A 176 20.62 -15.85 -29.16
CA LEU A 176 20.94 -16.00 -30.61
C LEU A 176 21.95 -14.95 -31.08
N GLY A 177 21.83 -13.69 -30.63
CA GLY A 177 22.79 -12.64 -30.95
C GLY A 177 24.20 -12.91 -30.40
N ALA A 178 24.29 -13.47 -29.18
CA ALA A 178 25.58 -13.87 -28.59
C ALA A 178 26.28 -15.02 -29.35
N LYS A 179 25.52 -15.93 -29.99
CA LYS A 179 26.08 -17.01 -30.80
C LYS A 179 26.66 -16.56 -32.15
N GLN A 180 26.19 -15.45 -32.72
CA GLN A 180 26.70 -14.94 -33.98
C GLN A 180 28.09 -14.29 -33.86
N VAL A 181 28.51 -13.87 -32.67
CA VAL A 181 29.84 -13.25 -32.48
C VAL A 181 30.97 -14.28 -32.32
N HIS A 182 30.65 -15.57 -32.13
CA HIS A 182 31.69 -16.61 -31.94
C HIS A 182 32.00 -17.43 -33.19
N THR A 183 31.46 -17.09 -34.37
CA THR A 183 31.68 -17.86 -35.61
C THR A 183 32.56 -17.09 -36.65
N LEU A 184 33.18 -15.99 -36.25
CA LEU A 184 34.11 -15.21 -37.08
C LEU A 184 35.47 -14.99 -36.39
N VAL A 185 36.12 -16.08 -35.98
CA VAL A 185 37.58 -16.09 -35.71
C VAL A 185 38.14 -17.39 -36.26
#